data_ea7a79e334b339d6fcc9fdcdaed38fb3
#
_entry.id   ea7a79e334b339d6fcc9fdcdaed38fb3
#
_cell.length_a   1.000
_cell.length_b   1.000
_cell.length_c   1.000
_cell.angle_alpha   90.00
_cell.angle_beta   90.00
_cell.angle_gamma   90.00
#
_symmetry.space_group_name_H-M   'P 1'
#
loop_
_entity.id
_entity.type
_entity.pdbx_description
1 polymer ?
#
loop_
_entity_poly.entity_id
_entity_poly.type
_entity_poly.pdbx_seq_one_letter_code
_entity_poly.pdbx_strand_id
1 'polypeptide(L)'
;MPTPPTPTMECRLCGEPAAIEFLNLGQQPLANKYPTRAQFATEKFFPLQVFFCPTCKNVQLGTIVSRETMFEDYYYLSSVNQGLVRHFEDLAQQLASAKFVVDVGSNDGILLKPLQKLGVKALGVEPSINVSKIANDQGLETLTSFFDIPAAEQIERSHGRADVIVASSVFTHLENPGGFIDAVKRLLTDDGTFIVEVEYIGSILETTQFERFYLDRIFYYSLTSLTK
;
A
#
# COMPACT_ATOMS: atom_id res chain seq x y z
N MET A 1 35.83 9.74 21.98
CA MET A 1 35.76 9.98 20.52
C MET A 1 34.40 10.64 20.27
N PRO A 2 34.30 11.72 19.46
CA PRO A 2 32.97 12.25 19.11
C PRO A 2 32.19 11.19 18.37
N THR A 3 30.92 11.02 18.73
CA THR A 3 29.98 10.16 17.99
C THR A 3 29.92 10.65 16.55
N PRO A 4 30.01 9.77 15.55
CA PRO A 4 29.84 10.20 14.16
C PRO A 4 28.48 10.87 14.00
N PRO A 5 28.34 11.86 13.11
CA PRO A 5 27.06 12.51 12.88
C PRO A 5 26.02 11.48 12.44
N THR A 6 24.82 11.57 13.01
CA THR A 6 23.71 10.70 12.62
C THR A 6 23.40 10.94 11.14
N PRO A 7 23.28 9.89 10.31
CA PRO A 7 22.93 10.05 8.90
C PRO A 7 21.59 10.77 8.73
N THR A 8 21.55 11.69 7.77
CA THR A 8 20.34 12.43 7.40
C THR A 8 20.04 12.27 5.91
N MET A 9 18.77 12.42 5.54
CA MET A 9 18.33 12.40 4.15
C MET A 9 17.18 13.36 3.93
N GLU A 10 16.84 13.63 2.68
CA GLU A 10 15.63 14.35 2.31
C GLU A 10 14.36 13.52 2.63
N CYS A 11 13.38 14.18 3.24
CA CYS A 11 12.07 13.58 3.47
C CYS A 11 11.29 13.55 2.16
N ARG A 12 10.95 12.35 1.68
CA ARG A 12 10.21 12.15 0.42
C ARG A 12 8.78 12.67 0.47
N LEU A 13 8.24 12.89 1.67
CA LEU A 13 6.87 13.40 1.81
C LEU A 13 6.80 14.93 1.77
N CYS A 14 7.72 15.63 2.46
CA CYS A 14 7.66 17.09 2.57
C CYS A 14 8.88 17.82 1.97
N GLY A 15 9.89 17.12 1.44
CA GLY A 15 11.07 17.71 0.82
C GLY A 15 12.14 18.24 1.79
N GLU A 16 11.92 18.20 3.10
CA GLU A 16 12.89 18.73 4.08
C GLU A 16 14.14 17.84 4.17
N PRO A 17 15.35 18.43 4.10
CA PRO A 17 16.61 17.68 4.14
C PRO A 17 17.03 17.26 5.57
N ALA A 18 16.08 16.98 6.44
CA ALA A 18 16.27 16.83 7.89
C ALA A 18 15.75 15.51 8.44
N ALA A 19 15.41 14.53 7.60
CA ALA A 19 15.05 13.21 8.10
C ALA A 19 16.28 12.51 8.70
N ILE A 20 16.14 12.01 9.93
CA ILE A 20 17.23 11.50 10.77
C ILE A 20 17.11 10.00 10.88
N GLU A 21 18.20 9.25 10.61
CA GLU A 21 18.22 7.80 10.85
C GLU A 21 18.08 7.52 12.35
N PHE A 22 17.09 6.70 12.74
CA PHE A 22 16.92 6.29 14.12
C PHE A 22 16.97 4.77 14.32
N LEU A 23 16.88 3.98 13.23
CA LEU A 23 16.98 2.53 13.27
C LEU A 23 17.69 2.03 12.01
N ASN A 24 18.61 1.08 12.20
CA ASN A 24 19.34 0.42 11.11
C ASN A 24 19.36 -1.08 11.38
N LEU A 25 18.65 -1.84 10.57
CA LEU A 25 18.56 -3.30 10.67
C LEU A 25 19.54 -4.03 9.72
N GLY A 26 20.48 -3.28 9.12
CA GLY A 26 21.49 -3.84 8.20
C GLY A 26 20.89 -4.29 6.86
N GLN A 27 21.53 -5.30 6.26
CA GLN A 27 21.12 -5.86 4.98
C GLN A 27 20.02 -6.91 5.21
N GLN A 28 18.86 -6.70 4.56
CA GLN A 28 17.70 -7.59 4.68
C GLN A 28 17.25 -8.08 3.30
N PRO A 29 16.75 -9.33 3.20
CA PRO A 29 16.11 -9.83 1.99
C PRO A 29 14.73 -9.18 1.81
N LEU A 30 14.14 -9.34 0.63
CA LEU A 30 12.76 -8.88 0.38
C LEU A 30 11.76 -9.75 1.14
N ALA A 31 10.81 -9.11 1.82
CA ALA A 31 9.67 -9.79 2.43
C ALA A 31 8.81 -10.47 1.35
N ASN A 32 8.10 -11.53 1.73
CA ASN A 32 7.20 -12.28 0.85
C ASN A 32 7.85 -12.89 -0.42
N LYS A 33 9.18 -12.88 -0.53
CA LYS A 33 9.92 -13.67 -1.53
C LYS A 33 10.38 -14.95 -0.84
N TYR A 34 9.91 -16.09 -1.30
CA TYR A 34 10.22 -17.41 -0.73
C TYR A 34 11.19 -18.16 -1.66
N PRO A 35 12.51 -17.83 -1.64
CA PRO A 35 13.46 -18.40 -2.58
C PRO A 35 13.59 -19.91 -2.35
N THR A 36 13.66 -20.67 -3.44
CA THR A 36 14.03 -22.08 -3.39
C THR A 36 15.52 -22.21 -3.05
N ARG A 37 15.94 -23.39 -2.61
CA ARG A 37 17.36 -23.66 -2.28
C ARG A 37 18.33 -23.31 -3.43
N ALA A 38 17.91 -23.48 -4.68
CA ALA A 38 18.73 -23.14 -5.85
C ALA A 38 18.90 -21.60 -6.01
N GLN A 39 17.99 -20.80 -5.49
CA GLN A 39 17.98 -19.34 -5.60
C GLN A 39 18.73 -18.65 -4.45
N PHE A 40 19.10 -19.35 -3.36
CA PHE A 40 19.79 -18.73 -2.21
C PHE A 40 21.08 -18.00 -2.60
N ALA A 41 21.85 -18.53 -3.57
CA ALA A 41 23.09 -17.91 -4.01
C ALA A 41 22.89 -16.59 -4.79
N THR A 42 21.68 -16.33 -5.27
CA THR A 42 21.32 -15.14 -6.07
C THR A 42 20.34 -14.22 -5.33
N GLU A 43 19.99 -14.54 -4.10
CA GLU A 43 19.11 -13.71 -3.28
C GLU A 43 19.71 -12.32 -3.07
N LYS A 44 18.89 -11.28 -3.31
CA LYS A 44 19.32 -9.90 -3.15
C LYS A 44 18.98 -9.38 -1.77
N PHE A 45 19.91 -8.63 -1.19
CA PHE A 45 19.79 -7.98 0.09
C PHE A 45 19.85 -6.46 -0.09
N PHE A 46 19.09 -5.74 0.71
CA PHE A 46 19.00 -4.29 0.66
C PHE A 46 19.16 -3.69 2.07
N PRO A 47 19.77 -2.50 2.21
CA PRO A 47 19.87 -1.85 3.51
C PRO A 47 18.49 -1.44 4.03
N LEU A 48 18.13 -1.90 5.22
CA LEU A 48 16.89 -1.53 5.91
C LEU A 48 17.20 -0.49 6.98
N GLN A 49 17.16 0.76 6.56
CA GLN A 49 17.40 1.94 7.38
C GLN A 49 16.11 2.74 7.49
N VAL A 50 15.78 3.19 8.69
CA VAL A 50 14.53 3.90 9.00
C VAL A 50 14.84 5.31 9.45
N PHE A 51 14.18 6.29 8.83
CA PHE A 51 14.38 7.71 9.05
C PHE A 51 13.11 8.38 9.55
N PHE A 52 13.25 9.27 10.50
CA PHE A 52 12.18 10.13 11.02
C PHE A 52 12.35 11.56 10.56
N CYS A 53 11.33 12.16 10.00
CA CYS A 53 11.29 13.57 9.65
C CYS A 53 10.73 14.41 10.82
N PRO A 54 11.53 15.28 11.45
CA PRO A 54 11.05 16.11 12.55
C PRO A 54 10.05 17.19 12.12
N THR A 55 9.99 17.53 10.82
CA THR A 55 9.09 18.55 10.27
C THR A 55 7.68 18.03 10.08
N CYS A 56 7.48 16.99 9.27
CA CYS A 56 6.14 16.45 8.99
C CYS A 56 5.75 15.23 9.83
N LYS A 57 6.63 14.76 10.73
CA LYS A 57 6.43 13.60 11.59
C LYS A 57 6.23 12.27 10.83
N ASN A 58 6.71 12.23 9.59
CA ASN A 58 6.71 11.01 8.79
C ASN A 58 7.90 10.12 9.14
N VAL A 59 7.69 8.82 9.06
CA VAL A 59 8.76 7.82 9.09
C VAL A 59 8.85 7.16 7.73
N GLN A 60 10.06 6.99 7.22
CA GLN A 60 10.32 6.45 5.89
C GLN A 60 11.55 5.55 5.86
N LEU A 61 11.61 4.65 4.88
CA LEU A 61 12.84 3.90 4.62
C LEU A 61 13.88 4.73 3.88
N GLY A 62 15.14 4.45 4.14
CA GLY A 62 16.27 5.01 3.39
C GLY A 62 16.35 4.47 1.96
N THR A 63 16.10 3.18 1.78
CA THR A 63 16.15 2.49 0.50
C THR A 63 14.75 2.28 -0.07
N ILE A 64 14.58 2.50 -1.36
CA ILE A 64 13.39 2.10 -2.13
C ILE A 64 13.80 0.94 -3.03
N VAL A 65 13.06 -0.15 -2.96
CA VAL A 65 13.09 -1.21 -3.96
C VAL A 65 11.95 -0.96 -4.92
N SER A 66 12.18 -1.06 -6.23
CA SER A 66 11.16 -0.71 -7.21
C SER A 66 9.90 -1.57 -7.05
N ARG A 67 8.74 -0.96 -7.26
CA ARG A 67 7.42 -1.62 -7.12
C ARG A 67 7.27 -2.84 -8.03
N GLU A 68 7.89 -2.83 -9.20
CA GLU A 68 7.92 -3.96 -10.13
C GLU A 68 8.65 -5.16 -9.49
N THR A 69 9.82 -4.91 -8.89
CA THR A 69 10.58 -5.95 -8.17
C THR A 69 9.81 -6.52 -6.98
N MET A 70 9.03 -5.67 -6.30
CA MET A 70 8.29 -6.08 -5.10
C MET A 70 7.01 -6.85 -5.44
N PHE A 71 6.23 -6.40 -6.43
CA PHE A 71 4.82 -6.78 -6.59
C PHE A 71 4.49 -7.50 -7.91
N GLU A 72 5.41 -7.61 -8.88
CA GLU A 72 5.15 -8.29 -10.14
C GLU A 72 4.74 -9.76 -9.93
N ASP A 73 5.37 -10.43 -8.96
CA ASP A 73 5.10 -11.82 -8.58
C ASP A 73 4.91 -11.87 -7.05
N TYR A 74 3.66 -11.79 -6.61
CA TYR A 74 3.32 -11.61 -5.20
C TYR A 74 2.65 -12.85 -4.64
N TYR A 75 3.12 -13.34 -3.49
CA TYR A 75 2.69 -14.62 -2.92
C TYR A 75 1.70 -14.50 -1.76
N TYR A 76 1.47 -13.27 -1.26
CA TYR A 76 0.54 -13.08 -0.17
C TYR A 76 -0.90 -12.98 -0.69
N LEU A 77 -1.79 -13.82 -0.16
CA LEU A 77 -3.23 -13.77 -0.40
C LEU A 77 -3.95 -13.29 0.86
N SER A 78 -4.67 -12.18 0.73
CA SER A 78 -5.35 -11.54 1.86
C SER A 78 -6.47 -12.43 2.44
N SER A 79 -7.17 -13.18 1.61
CA SER A 79 -8.32 -14.02 2.01
C SER A 79 -7.95 -15.22 2.90
N VAL A 80 -6.66 -15.57 3.03
CA VAL A 80 -6.24 -16.66 3.94
C VAL A 80 -6.30 -16.23 5.42
N ASN A 81 -6.34 -14.93 5.70
CA ASN A 81 -6.43 -14.39 7.06
C ASN A 81 -7.89 -14.14 7.46
N GLN A 82 -8.44 -15.00 8.32
CA GLN A 82 -9.84 -14.92 8.77
C GLN A 82 -10.18 -13.63 9.55
N GLY A 83 -9.20 -13.02 10.22
CA GLY A 83 -9.38 -11.72 10.86
C GLY A 83 -9.58 -10.62 9.82
N LEU A 84 -8.78 -10.64 8.78
CA LEU A 84 -8.85 -9.69 7.68
C LEU A 84 -10.14 -9.89 6.85
N VAL A 85 -10.56 -11.13 6.64
CA VAL A 85 -11.85 -11.42 5.97
C VAL A 85 -13.01 -10.75 6.71
N ARG A 86 -13.11 -10.94 8.05
CA ARG A 86 -14.16 -10.27 8.86
C ARG A 86 -14.08 -8.75 8.79
N HIS A 87 -12.89 -8.18 8.86
CA HIS A 87 -12.68 -6.74 8.72
C HIS A 87 -13.24 -6.20 7.40
N PHE A 88 -12.95 -6.85 6.28
CA PHE A 88 -13.46 -6.44 4.97
C PHE A 88 -14.95 -6.75 4.76
N GLU A 89 -15.50 -7.77 5.41
CA GLU A 89 -16.95 -7.98 5.46
C GLU A 89 -17.64 -6.81 6.20
N ASP A 90 -17.10 -6.37 7.33
CA ASP A 90 -17.61 -5.22 8.09
C ASP A 90 -17.49 -3.91 7.30
N LEU A 91 -16.35 -3.69 6.60
CA LEU A 91 -16.16 -2.54 5.72
C LEU A 91 -17.17 -2.56 4.57
N ALA A 92 -17.39 -3.70 3.92
CA ALA A 92 -18.37 -3.83 2.84
C ALA A 92 -19.79 -3.47 3.31
N GLN A 93 -20.19 -3.84 4.55
CA GLN A 93 -21.48 -3.44 5.12
C GLN A 93 -21.60 -1.92 5.26
N GLN A 94 -20.52 -1.23 5.65
CA GLN A 94 -20.50 0.23 5.73
C GLN A 94 -20.62 0.88 4.34
N LEU A 95 -20.16 0.20 3.29
CA LEU A 95 -20.19 0.66 1.90
C LEU A 95 -21.44 0.18 1.13
N ALA A 96 -22.39 -0.49 1.76
CA ALA A 96 -23.54 -1.10 1.10
C ALA A 96 -24.46 -0.12 0.34
N SER A 97 -24.38 1.19 0.65
CA SER A 97 -25.13 2.23 -0.07
C SER A 97 -24.35 2.89 -1.23
N ALA A 98 -23.08 2.57 -1.40
CA ALA A 98 -22.28 3.10 -2.49
C ALA A 98 -22.76 2.54 -3.84
N LYS A 99 -22.74 3.36 -4.89
CA LYS A 99 -23.14 2.94 -6.24
C LYS A 99 -21.99 2.27 -6.97
N PHE A 100 -20.76 2.78 -6.76
CA PHE A 100 -19.55 2.22 -7.36
C PHE A 100 -18.34 2.39 -6.44
N VAL A 101 -17.71 1.27 -6.10
CA VAL A 101 -16.51 1.19 -5.26
C VAL A 101 -15.32 0.73 -6.09
N VAL A 102 -14.19 1.42 -5.97
CA VAL A 102 -12.89 0.96 -6.52
C VAL A 102 -11.98 0.58 -5.37
N ASP A 103 -11.51 -0.67 -5.36
CA ASP A 103 -10.58 -1.21 -4.37
C ASP A 103 -9.18 -1.27 -4.98
N VAL A 104 -8.28 -0.41 -4.52
CA VAL A 104 -6.89 -0.33 -5.01
C VAL A 104 -5.99 -1.21 -4.17
N GLY A 105 -5.21 -2.08 -4.83
CA GLY A 105 -4.48 -3.18 -4.18
C GLY A 105 -5.44 -4.27 -3.72
N SER A 106 -6.45 -4.57 -4.55
CA SER A 106 -7.56 -5.45 -4.22
C SER A 106 -7.16 -6.89 -3.90
N ASN A 107 -5.90 -7.23 -4.14
CA ASN A 107 -5.34 -8.56 -3.92
C ASN A 107 -6.22 -9.64 -4.59
N ASP A 108 -6.55 -10.71 -3.89
CA ASP A 108 -7.40 -11.79 -4.37
C ASP A 108 -8.93 -11.50 -4.29
N GLY A 109 -9.29 -10.22 -4.14
CA GLY A 109 -10.68 -9.74 -4.13
C GLY A 109 -11.36 -9.81 -2.76
N ILE A 110 -10.58 -9.73 -1.68
CA ILE A 110 -11.08 -9.87 -0.30
C ILE A 110 -12.22 -8.87 0.02
N LEU A 111 -12.16 -7.62 -0.45
CA LEU A 111 -13.24 -6.62 -0.32
C LEU A 111 -14.28 -6.78 -1.44
N LEU A 112 -13.86 -7.12 -2.66
CA LEU A 112 -14.77 -7.23 -3.81
C LEU A 112 -15.84 -8.29 -3.59
N LYS A 113 -15.47 -9.42 -2.98
CA LYS A 113 -16.37 -10.55 -2.75
C LYS A 113 -17.56 -10.21 -1.83
N PRO A 114 -17.40 -9.60 -0.65
CA PRO A 114 -18.54 -9.16 0.16
C PRO A 114 -19.33 -8.01 -0.49
N LEU A 115 -18.69 -7.07 -1.21
CA LEU A 115 -19.42 -6.04 -1.97
C LEU A 115 -20.31 -6.66 -3.05
N GLN A 116 -19.82 -7.64 -3.80
CA GLN A 116 -20.61 -8.37 -4.80
C GLN A 116 -21.84 -9.05 -4.17
N LYS A 117 -21.68 -9.68 -3.00
CA LYS A 117 -22.80 -10.30 -2.27
C LYS A 117 -23.87 -9.29 -1.86
N LEU A 118 -23.48 -8.05 -1.59
CA LEU A 118 -24.37 -6.94 -1.24
C LEU A 118 -24.99 -6.25 -2.46
N GLY A 119 -24.62 -6.67 -3.68
CA GLY A 119 -25.10 -6.05 -4.91
C GLY A 119 -24.45 -4.69 -5.23
N VAL A 120 -23.37 -4.33 -4.56
CA VAL A 120 -22.60 -3.10 -4.82
C VAL A 120 -21.73 -3.33 -6.04
N LYS A 121 -21.79 -2.41 -7.02
CA LYS A 121 -20.85 -2.41 -8.15
C LYS A 121 -19.44 -2.13 -7.62
N ALA A 122 -18.50 -3.03 -7.90
CA ALA A 122 -17.11 -2.89 -7.44
C ALA A 122 -16.12 -3.30 -8.52
N LEU A 123 -14.96 -2.64 -8.54
CA LEU A 123 -13.82 -2.96 -9.41
C LEU A 123 -12.54 -2.98 -8.56
N GLY A 124 -11.75 -4.05 -8.71
CA GLY A 124 -10.41 -4.12 -8.15
C GLY A 124 -9.36 -3.53 -9.08
N VAL A 125 -8.29 -3.00 -8.50
CA VAL A 125 -7.05 -2.67 -9.22
C VAL A 125 -5.90 -3.36 -8.50
N GLU A 126 -5.24 -4.32 -9.18
CA GLU A 126 -4.18 -5.14 -8.58
C GLU A 126 -3.04 -5.34 -9.59
N PRO A 127 -1.81 -4.88 -9.28
CA PRO A 127 -0.71 -4.98 -10.24
C PRO A 127 -0.16 -6.41 -10.39
N SER A 128 -0.32 -7.27 -9.40
CA SER A 128 0.23 -8.62 -9.39
C SER A 128 -0.59 -9.54 -10.31
N ILE A 129 0.02 -10.00 -11.39
CA ILE A 129 -0.65 -10.78 -12.45
C ILE A 129 -1.26 -12.08 -11.90
N ASN A 130 -0.51 -12.80 -11.04
CA ASN A 130 -0.96 -14.04 -10.45
C ASN A 130 -2.14 -13.85 -9.49
N VAL A 131 -2.14 -12.75 -8.73
CA VAL A 131 -3.15 -12.46 -7.69
C VAL A 131 -4.42 -11.90 -8.35
N SER A 132 -4.30 -10.92 -9.26
CA SER A 132 -5.45 -10.38 -10.01
C SER A 132 -6.16 -11.46 -10.83
N LYS A 133 -5.40 -12.45 -11.34
CA LYS A 133 -5.98 -13.61 -12.03
C LYS A 133 -6.88 -14.42 -11.10
N ILE A 134 -6.46 -14.63 -9.83
CA ILE A 134 -7.29 -15.36 -8.84
C ILE A 134 -8.62 -14.67 -8.61
N ALA A 135 -8.63 -13.33 -8.49
CA ALA A 135 -9.86 -12.56 -8.34
C ALA A 135 -10.76 -12.67 -9.58
N ASN A 136 -10.20 -12.47 -10.77
CA ASN A 136 -10.93 -12.55 -12.03
C ASN A 136 -11.49 -13.96 -12.29
N ASP A 137 -10.75 -15.03 -11.99
CA ASP A 137 -11.23 -16.42 -12.11
C ASP A 137 -12.45 -16.71 -11.19
N GLN A 138 -12.61 -15.92 -10.11
CA GLN A 138 -13.78 -15.99 -9.23
C GLN A 138 -14.94 -15.07 -9.67
N GLY A 139 -14.80 -14.38 -10.80
CA GLY A 139 -15.80 -13.42 -11.29
C GLY A 139 -15.82 -12.09 -10.52
N LEU A 140 -14.69 -11.76 -9.87
CA LEU A 140 -14.47 -10.48 -9.21
C LEU A 140 -13.67 -9.59 -10.17
N GLU A 141 -14.35 -8.64 -10.81
CA GLU A 141 -13.75 -7.81 -11.85
C GLU A 141 -12.54 -7.04 -11.31
N THR A 142 -11.36 -7.30 -11.87
CA THR A 142 -10.10 -6.72 -11.42
C THR A 142 -9.24 -6.30 -12.60
N LEU A 143 -8.87 -5.01 -12.65
CA LEU A 143 -7.91 -4.45 -13.60
C LEU A 143 -6.49 -4.81 -13.14
N THR A 144 -5.74 -5.53 -13.99
CA THR A 144 -4.34 -5.85 -13.71
C THR A 144 -3.46 -4.67 -14.07
N SER A 145 -3.23 -3.77 -13.14
CA SER A 145 -2.43 -2.55 -13.31
C SER A 145 -2.03 -1.95 -11.98
N PHE A 146 -0.98 -1.13 -11.98
CA PHE A 146 -0.80 -0.14 -10.93
C PHE A 146 -1.87 0.95 -11.05
N PHE A 147 -2.28 1.53 -9.92
CA PHE A 147 -3.24 2.62 -9.92
C PHE A 147 -2.50 3.96 -10.10
N ASP A 148 -2.73 4.58 -11.24
CA ASP A 148 -2.17 5.86 -11.67
C ASP A 148 -3.19 6.62 -12.54
N ILE A 149 -2.82 7.78 -13.07
CA ILE A 149 -3.71 8.58 -13.94
C ILE A 149 -4.22 7.78 -15.15
N PRO A 150 -3.38 7.06 -15.93
CA PRO A 150 -3.84 6.20 -17.02
C PRO A 150 -4.88 5.16 -16.59
N ALA A 151 -4.66 4.48 -15.46
CA ALA A 151 -5.60 3.49 -14.92
C ALA A 151 -6.92 4.16 -14.48
N ALA A 152 -6.84 5.29 -13.78
CA ALA A 152 -8.01 6.07 -13.37
C ALA A 152 -8.86 6.51 -14.58
N GLU A 153 -8.23 7.00 -15.65
CA GLU A 153 -8.91 7.37 -16.89
C GLU A 153 -9.51 6.17 -17.64
N GLN A 154 -8.85 5.02 -17.62
CA GLN A 154 -9.40 3.79 -18.18
C GLN A 154 -10.68 3.38 -17.44
N ILE A 155 -10.64 3.39 -16.10
CA ILE A 155 -11.79 3.05 -15.26
C ILE A 155 -12.93 4.05 -15.48
N GLU A 156 -12.64 5.34 -15.50
CA GLU A 156 -13.66 6.36 -15.73
C GLU A 156 -14.37 6.18 -17.08
N ARG A 157 -13.63 5.87 -18.17
CA ARG A 157 -14.20 5.64 -19.49
C ARG A 157 -15.10 4.39 -19.54
N SER A 158 -14.75 3.34 -18.80
CA SER A 158 -15.47 2.05 -18.86
C SER A 158 -16.57 1.91 -17.81
N HIS A 159 -16.42 2.53 -16.65
CA HIS A 159 -17.29 2.32 -15.46
C HIS A 159 -17.92 3.61 -14.94
N GLY A 160 -17.38 4.78 -15.30
CA GLY A 160 -17.71 6.06 -14.70
C GLY A 160 -16.85 6.38 -13.48
N ARG A 161 -17.15 7.51 -12.82
CA ARG A 161 -16.47 7.93 -11.59
C ARG A 161 -16.95 7.15 -10.38
N ALA A 162 -16.04 6.91 -9.43
CA ALA A 162 -16.31 6.13 -8.23
C ALA A 162 -16.90 7.01 -7.10
N ASP A 163 -17.89 6.46 -6.37
CA ASP A 163 -18.38 7.10 -5.14
C ASP A 163 -17.42 6.86 -3.98
N VAL A 164 -16.74 5.70 -3.99
CA VAL A 164 -15.76 5.34 -2.97
C VAL A 164 -14.53 4.74 -3.63
N ILE A 165 -13.37 5.18 -3.20
CA ILE A 165 -12.09 4.54 -3.50
C ILE A 165 -11.49 4.07 -2.18
N VAL A 166 -11.10 2.80 -2.11
CA VAL A 166 -10.46 2.20 -0.95
C VAL A 166 -9.00 1.88 -1.30
N ALA A 167 -8.08 2.17 -0.39
CA ALA A 167 -6.67 1.79 -0.47
C ALA A 167 -6.22 1.25 0.90
N SER A 168 -6.47 -0.04 1.12
CA SER A 168 -6.10 -0.69 2.37
C SER A 168 -4.72 -1.30 2.27
N SER A 169 -3.80 -0.86 3.14
CA SER A 169 -2.38 -1.29 3.18
C SER A 169 -1.60 -1.06 1.88
N VAL A 170 -2.04 -0.15 1.02
CA VAL A 170 -1.37 0.21 -0.25
C VAL A 170 -0.58 1.50 -0.12
N PHE A 171 -1.13 2.48 0.58
CA PHE A 171 -0.58 3.84 0.63
C PHE A 171 0.85 3.90 1.21
N THR A 172 1.21 2.92 2.05
CA THR A 172 2.56 2.74 2.60
C THR A 172 3.61 2.29 1.58
N HIS A 173 3.18 1.72 0.46
CA HIS A 173 4.07 1.17 -0.59
C HIS A 173 4.34 2.15 -1.75
N LEU A 174 3.69 3.31 -1.75
CA LEU A 174 3.72 4.24 -2.89
C LEU A 174 5.06 4.98 -2.95
N GLU A 175 5.74 4.89 -4.10
CA GLU A 175 6.93 5.71 -4.38
C GLU A 175 6.57 7.18 -4.56
N ASN A 176 5.38 7.46 -5.12
CA ASN A 176 4.84 8.81 -5.37
C ASN A 176 3.40 8.93 -4.83
N PRO A 177 3.22 9.20 -3.53
CA PRO A 177 1.89 9.40 -2.95
C PRO A 177 1.10 10.54 -3.59
N GLY A 178 1.77 11.63 -4.01
CA GLY A 178 1.12 12.77 -4.67
C GLY A 178 0.45 12.37 -5.99
N GLY A 179 1.19 11.66 -6.86
CA GLY A 179 0.62 11.19 -8.13
C GLY A 179 -0.51 10.18 -7.96
N PHE A 180 -0.48 9.39 -6.88
CA PHE A 180 -1.59 8.51 -6.51
C PHE A 180 -2.85 9.33 -6.11
N ILE A 181 -2.68 10.36 -5.29
CA ILE A 181 -3.79 11.27 -4.90
C ILE A 181 -4.37 11.99 -6.12
N ASP A 182 -3.55 12.38 -7.10
CA ASP A 182 -4.05 12.97 -8.35
C ASP A 182 -4.91 11.97 -9.13
N ALA A 183 -4.53 10.69 -9.18
CA ALA A 183 -5.34 9.64 -9.77
C ALA A 183 -6.67 9.42 -9.01
N VAL A 184 -6.63 9.45 -7.67
CA VAL A 184 -7.84 9.39 -6.84
C VAL A 184 -8.78 10.56 -7.15
N LYS A 185 -8.29 11.79 -7.15
CA LYS A 185 -9.07 12.99 -7.48
C LYS A 185 -9.69 12.92 -8.88
N ARG A 186 -8.96 12.33 -9.83
CA ARG A 186 -9.44 12.17 -11.21
C ARG A 186 -10.64 11.22 -11.30
N LEU A 187 -10.61 10.12 -10.53
CA LEU A 187 -11.62 9.06 -10.60
C LEU A 187 -12.79 9.26 -9.63
N LEU A 188 -12.57 9.93 -8.50
CA LEU A 188 -13.58 10.10 -7.46
C LEU A 188 -14.65 11.11 -7.90
N THR A 189 -15.92 10.84 -7.58
CA THR A 189 -17.00 11.84 -7.74
C THR A 189 -16.77 13.05 -6.82
N ASP A 190 -17.44 14.17 -7.08
CA ASP A 190 -17.23 15.40 -6.31
C ASP A 190 -17.62 15.26 -4.83
N ASP A 191 -18.63 14.42 -4.53
CA ASP A 191 -19.07 14.06 -3.18
C ASP A 191 -18.51 12.69 -2.72
N GLY A 192 -17.54 12.15 -3.45
CA GLY A 192 -17.01 10.83 -3.20
C GLY A 192 -16.08 10.78 -1.97
N THR A 193 -15.87 9.57 -1.47
CA THR A 193 -15.03 9.32 -0.29
C THR A 193 -13.80 8.49 -0.65
N PHE A 194 -12.63 8.95 -0.22
CA PHE A 194 -11.40 8.16 -0.28
C PHE A 194 -11.08 7.58 1.10
N ILE A 195 -10.98 6.26 1.19
CA ILE A 195 -10.69 5.52 2.42
C ILE A 195 -9.27 4.98 2.34
N VAL A 196 -8.44 5.34 3.33
CA VAL A 196 -7.06 4.86 3.45
C VAL A 196 -6.90 4.12 4.76
N GLU A 197 -6.41 2.89 4.70
CA GLU A 197 -5.97 2.14 5.87
C GLU A 197 -4.46 1.93 5.80
N VAL A 198 -3.77 2.35 6.85
CA VAL A 198 -2.31 2.23 6.98
C VAL A 198 -1.93 1.85 8.40
N GLU A 199 -0.77 1.22 8.56
CA GLU A 199 -0.22 1.04 9.90
C GLU A 199 0.19 2.39 10.50
N TYR A 200 -0.29 2.63 11.72
CA TYR A 200 0.00 3.86 12.45
C TYR A 200 1.35 3.75 13.16
N ILE A 201 2.30 4.62 12.79
CA ILE A 201 3.66 4.62 13.35
C ILE A 201 3.68 4.79 14.88
N GLY A 202 2.72 5.54 15.44
CA GLY A 202 2.62 5.73 16.90
C GLY A 202 2.49 4.41 17.63
N SER A 203 1.60 3.51 17.17
CA SER A 203 1.43 2.18 17.77
C SER A 203 2.68 1.31 17.66
N ILE A 204 3.39 1.38 16.52
CA ILE A 204 4.65 0.64 16.32
C ILE A 204 5.70 1.10 17.34
N LEU A 205 5.83 2.41 17.56
CA LEU A 205 6.81 2.96 18.50
C LEU A 205 6.44 2.71 19.96
N GLU A 206 5.17 2.88 20.32
CA GLU A 206 4.66 2.65 21.69
C GLU A 206 4.87 1.21 22.15
N THR A 207 4.72 0.25 21.23
CA THR A 207 4.84 -1.18 21.54
C THR A 207 6.18 -1.77 21.13
N THR A 208 7.11 -0.96 20.64
CA THR A 208 8.48 -1.34 20.21
C THR A 208 8.47 -2.49 19.18
N GLN A 209 7.58 -2.41 18.20
CA GLN A 209 7.41 -3.43 17.15
C GLN A 209 8.37 -3.19 15.97
N PHE A 210 9.69 -3.29 16.20
CA PHE A 210 10.69 -3.06 15.13
C PHE A 210 10.60 -4.07 13.98
N GLU A 211 10.01 -5.24 14.20
CA GLU A 211 9.72 -6.26 13.20
C GLU A 211 8.67 -5.84 12.17
N ARG A 212 8.01 -4.70 12.40
CA ARG A 212 7.06 -4.11 11.44
C ARG A 212 7.75 -3.32 10.32
N PHE A 213 9.04 -3.06 10.42
CA PHE A 213 9.80 -2.40 9.36
C PHE A 213 10.23 -3.44 8.32
N TYR A 214 9.70 -3.33 7.09
CA TYR A 214 10.06 -4.15 5.93
C TYR A 214 10.37 -3.28 4.73
N LEU A 215 11.08 -3.86 3.74
CA LEU A 215 11.50 -3.18 2.53
C LEU A 215 10.35 -2.86 1.55
N ASP A 216 9.19 -3.49 1.69
CA ASP A 216 8.01 -3.24 0.87
C ASP A 216 7.24 -1.98 1.29
N ARG A 217 7.46 -1.48 2.51
CA ARG A 217 6.80 -0.29 3.05
C ARG A 217 7.73 0.90 3.04
N ILE A 218 7.54 1.80 2.11
CA ILE A 218 8.35 3.02 1.98
C ILE A 218 8.07 4.01 3.11
N PHE A 219 6.79 4.10 3.53
CA PHE A 219 6.31 5.05 4.52
C PHE A 219 5.58 4.37 5.68
N TYR A 220 5.76 4.96 6.87
CA TYR A 220 5.02 4.64 8.10
C TYR A 220 4.41 5.93 8.61
N TYR A 221 3.11 6.08 8.39
CA TYR A 221 2.42 7.35 8.58
C TYR A 221 2.05 7.60 10.05
N SER A 222 2.20 8.86 10.47
CA SER A 222 1.45 9.44 11.58
C SER A 222 0.21 10.17 11.03
N LEU A 223 -0.78 10.45 11.88
CA LEU A 223 -1.91 11.27 11.46
C LEU A 223 -1.44 12.66 10.97
N THR A 224 -0.44 13.23 11.65
CA THR A 224 0.19 14.51 11.23
C THR A 224 0.79 14.44 9.84
N SER A 225 1.43 13.32 9.47
CA SER A 225 2.01 13.18 8.14
C SER A 225 0.98 12.90 7.05
N LEU A 226 -0.14 12.23 7.37
CA LEU A 226 -1.23 11.98 6.43
C LEU A 226 -2.04 13.24 6.05
N THR A 227 -1.99 14.28 6.88
CA THR A 227 -2.71 15.54 6.64
C THR A 227 -1.85 16.59 5.91
N LYS A 228 -0.68 16.22 5.42
CA LYS A 228 0.22 17.07 4.62
C LYS A 228 0.00 16.88 3.13
#